data_61d5de7693e4c4257b273c0624765834
#
_entry.id   61d5de7693e4c4257b273c0624765834
#
_cell.length_a   1.000
_cell.length_b   1.000
_cell.length_c   1.000
_cell.angle_alpha   90.00
_cell.angle_beta   90.00
_cell.angle_gamma   90.00
#
_symmetry.space_group_name_H-M   'P 1'
#
loop_
_entity.id
_entity.type
_entity.pdbx_description
1 polymer ?
#
loop_
_entity_poly.entity_id
_entity_poly.type
_entity_poly.pdbx_seq_one_letter_code
_entity_poly.pdbx_strand_id
1 'polypeptide(L)'
;MSTTAHELFHQLQYDLSHGNDAAEQALFWLEEGSADYVGALVAEQCGGKSLHKWEQDTMFDLRRAQETVNAKELVHCSPQRRMQLMEKKYHSYQLADAMVICLVQKQAKGTELAAIVRYFQALADTRSGEEAFSQAFGMTHAQFLQEFQQWYVQERHLPFAAHVIARPGVSAALAADVKTQAAAVQPMLAGMYGQRLCGRYDLILAADAADFIQAIAENCAVTQDKARELATGSLWIQDGSTIIVQAGELGDGKQRIFSVGALCARLLETQVADKREESVAWLDRGMIYLAGIRALEQAGQGRYADYRRGWQQAVRRAGAVPSLEQLLTADGMREASESCGDDIVNELAEFAADELMTRFGWSSYRAYLQQVRRLGSEREAFREVYGRDTAAYARELELARTSRR
;
A
#
# COMPACT_ATOMS: atom_id res chain seq x y z
N MET A 1 11.04 17.13 7.07
CA MET A 1 12.29 16.79 7.80
C MET A 1 13.13 15.75 7.06
N SER A 2 12.58 14.64 6.60
CA SER A 2 13.36 13.63 5.84
C SER A 2 14.04 14.21 4.59
N THR A 3 13.32 14.97 3.77
CA THR A 3 13.89 15.62 2.57
C THR A 3 15.03 16.57 2.89
N THR A 4 14.93 17.37 3.94
CA THR A 4 16.01 18.27 4.35
C THR A 4 17.25 17.49 4.80
N ALA A 5 17.07 16.40 5.55
CA ALA A 5 18.18 15.55 5.99
C ALA A 5 18.82 14.79 4.83
N HIS A 6 18.03 14.34 3.85
CA HIS A 6 18.47 13.76 2.59
C HIS A 6 19.41 14.73 1.85
N GLU A 7 18.96 15.96 1.59
CA GLU A 7 19.76 16.97 0.88
C GLU A 7 21.03 17.37 1.65
N LEU A 8 20.95 17.49 2.97
CA LEU A 8 22.13 17.76 3.80
C LEU A 8 23.12 16.59 3.78
N PHE A 9 22.62 15.37 3.64
CA PHE A 9 23.51 14.20 3.53
C PHE A 9 24.25 14.17 2.20
N HIS A 10 23.63 14.61 1.10
CA HIS A 10 24.36 14.80 -0.15
C HIS A 10 25.51 15.80 -0.03
N GLN A 11 25.34 16.90 0.71
CA GLN A 11 26.45 17.80 1.01
C GLN A 11 27.56 17.11 1.81
N LEU A 12 27.20 16.29 2.80
CA LEU A 12 28.18 15.52 3.57
C LEU A 12 28.89 14.47 2.69
N GLN A 13 28.20 13.78 1.80
CA GLN A 13 28.79 12.87 0.83
C GLN A 13 29.84 13.58 -0.03
N TYR A 14 29.50 14.78 -0.55
CA TYR A 14 30.42 15.61 -1.31
C TYR A 14 31.67 15.99 -0.53
N ASP A 15 31.50 16.43 0.72
CA ASP A 15 32.65 16.83 1.59
C ASP A 15 33.51 15.62 1.94
N LEU A 16 32.94 14.46 2.27
CA LEU A 16 33.65 13.23 2.61
C LEU A 16 34.43 12.66 1.43
N SER A 17 33.91 12.78 0.22
CA SER A 17 34.54 12.28 -1.01
C SER A 17 35.49 13.27 -1.66
N HIS A 18 35.69 14.46 -1.06
CA HIS A 18 36.47 15.57 -1.61
C HIS A 18 36.03 15.97 -3.00
N GLY A 19 34.73 15.99 -3.25
CA GLY A 19 34.12 16.32 -4.54
C GLY A 19 34.18 15.20 -5.60
N ASN A 20 34.55 13.98 -5.21
CA ASN A 20 34.58 12.80 -6.08
C ASN A 20 33.25 12.01 -6.07
N ASP A 21 32.22 12.53 -5.45
CA ASP A 21 30.86 12.00 -5.48
C ASP A 21 30.19 12.16 -6.84
N ALA A 22 30.85 12.96 -7.70
CA ALA A 22 30.31 13.25 -9.02
C ALA A 22 29.79 11.98 -9.70
N ALA A 23 28.67 12.11 -10.38
CA ALA A 23 27.86 11.10 -11.07
C ALA A 23 28.64 10.05 -11.92
N GLU A 24 29.93 10.19 -12.07
CA GLU A 24 30.83 9.33 -12.84
C GLU A 24 31.61 8.33 -11.97
N GLN A 25 31.74 8.55 -10.67
CA GLN A 25 32.62 7.76 -9.79
C GLN A 25 31.88 7.04 -8.66
N ALA A 26 30.90 7.68 -8.04
CA ALA A 26 30.06 7.06 -7.01
C ALA A 26 29.07 6.05 -7.59
N LEU A 27 28.69 5.08 -6.77
CA LEU A 27 27.58 4.16 -7.10
C LEU A 27 26.26 4.90 -6.89
N PHE A 28 25.55 5.23 -7.95
CA PHE A 28 24.33 6.03 -7.91
C PHE A 28 23.31 5.52 -6.89
N TRP A 29 23.08 4.21 -6.85
CA TRP A 29 22.12 3.63 -5.91
C TRP A 29 22.55 3.84 -4.43
N LEU A 30 23.86 3.86 -4.15
CA LEU A 30 24.36 4.04 -2.79
C LEU A 30 24.34 5.52 -2.39
N GLU A 31 24.57 6.41 -3.34
CA GLU A 31 24.45 7.85 -3.16
C GLU A 31 23.01 8.23 -2.76
N GLU A 32 22.02 7.89 -3.56
CA GLU A 32 20.61 8.24 -3.32
C GLU A 32 19.99 7.45 -2.16
N GLY A 33 20.15 6.12 -2.18
CA GLY A 33 19.54 5.28 -1.15
C GLY A 33 20.12 5.50 0.25
N SER A 34 21.42 5.89 0.36
CA SER A 34 21.96 6.24 1.67
C SER A 34 21.49 7.60 2.17
N ALA A 35 21.19 8.55 1.26
CA ALA A 35 20.59 9.82 1.63
C ALA A 35 19.16 9.63 2.14
N ASP A 36 18.36 8.77 1.49
CA ASP A 36 17.03 8.39 1.96
C ASP A 36 17.06 7.62 3.29
N TYR A 37 18.01 6.70 3.46
CA TYR A 37 18.23 5.98 4.72
C TYR A 37 18.53 6.94 5.89
N VAL A 38 19.43 7.91 5.69
CA VAL A 38 19.76 8.93 6.70
C VAL A 38 18.56 9.84 6.95
N GLY A 39 17.84 10.20 5.89
CA GLY A 39 16.58 10.94 6.00
C GLY A 39 15.57 10.22 6.89
N ALA A 40 15.42 8.90 6.73
CA ALA A 40 14.54 8.06 7.55
C ALA A 40 15.00 7.97 9.01
N LEU A 41 16.32 7.80 9.25
CA LEU A 41 16.89 7.81 10.60
C LEU A 41 16.62 9.12 11.34
N VAL A 42 16.83 10.25 10.67
CA VAL A 42 16.57 11.58 11.25
C VAL A 42 15.08 11.77 11.50
N ALA A 43 14.21 11.32 10.58
CA ALA A 43 12.75 11.40 10.76
C ALA A 43 12.32 10.63 12.01
N GLU A 44 12.81 9.41 12.24
CA GLU A 44 12.52 8.63 13.44
C GLU A 44 12.97 9.34 14.71
N GLN A 45 14.20 9.87 14.75
CA GLN A 45 14.71 10.61 15.91
C GLN A 45 13.92 11.88 16.23
N CYS A 46 13.30 12.48 15.20
CA CYS A 46 12.46 13.67 15.34
C CYS A 46 10.98 13.33 15.58
N GLY A 47 10.61 12.08 15.86
CA GLY A 47 9.24 11.65 16.13
C GLY A 47 8.37 11.51 14.86
N GLY A 48 9.00 11.38 13.68
CA GLY A 48 8.33 11.03 12.43
C GLY A 48 8.20 9.52 12.22
N LYS A 49 8.05 9.09 10.96
CA LYS A 49 7.98 7.65 10.61
C LYS A 49 9.23 6.92 11.12
N SER A 50 9.02 5.72 11.68
CA SER A 50 10.13 4.87 12.11
C SER A 50 10.92 4.34 10.91
N LEU A 51 12.19 4.03 11.12
CA LEU A 51 13.04 3.38 10.13
C LEU A 51 12.41 2.06 9.64
N HIS A 52 11.87 1.27 10.57
CA HIS A 52 11.14 0.04 10.24
C HIS A 52 9.96 0.28 9.28
N LYS A 53 9.17 1.34 9.52
CA LYS A 53 8.07 1.72 8.63
C LYS A 53 8.57 2.13 7.24
N TRP A 54 9.68 2.88 7.18
CA TRP A 54 10.29 3.26 5.90
C TRP A 54 10.75 2.02 5.11
N GLU A 55 11.42 1.06 5.75
CA GLU A 55 11.83 -0.21 5.12
C GLU A 55 10.61 -0.99 4.58
N GLN A 56 9.55 -1.09 5.36
CA GLN A 56 8.32 -1.79 4.94
C GLN A 56 7.64 -1.11 3.76
N ASP A 57 7.52 0.23 3.78
CA ASP A 57 6.90 1.01 2.72
C ASP A 57 7.71 0.93 1.42
N THR A 58 9.04 0.99 1.48
CA THR A 58 9.94 0.76 0.35
C THR A 58 9.66 -0.59 -0.31
N MET A 59 9.61 -1.66 0.48
CA MET A 59 9.34 -2.99 -0.05
C MET A 59 7.89 -3.16 -0.53
N PHE A 60 6.94 -2.48 0.09
CA PHE A 60 5.56 -2.43 -0.37
C PHE A 60 5.45 -1.78 -1.76
N ASP A 61 6.09 -0.64 -1.97
CA ASP A 61 6.12 0.05 -3.26
C ASP A 61 6.78 -0.80 -4.35
N LEU A 62 7.89 -1.46 -4.05
CA LEU A 62 8.56 -2.36 -4.99
C LEU A 62 7.73 -3.60 -5.35
N ARG A 63 6.90 -4.12 -4.43
CA ARG A 63 5.97 -5.22 -4.76
C ARG A 63 4.87 -4.75 -5.71
N ARG A 64 4.49 -3.47 -5.61
CA ARG A 64 3.52 -2.83 -6.48
C ARG A 64 4.10 -2.43 -7.83
N ALA A 65 5.42 -2.23 -7.94
CA ALA A 65 6.06 -1.78 -9.16
C ALA A 65 5.82 -2.76 -10.33
N GLN A 66 5.34 -2.23 -11.46
CA GLN A 66 5.19 -3.01 -12.70
C GLN A 66 6.53 -3.29 -13.33
N GLU A 67 7.32 -2.23 -13.41
CA GLU A 67 8.65 -2.23 -13.98
C GLU A 67 9.61 -1.69 -12.93
N THR A 68 10.70 -2.39 -12.74
CA THR A 68 11.86 -1.87 -12.02
C THR A 68 13.03 -1.89 -12.97
N VAL A 69 13.89 -0.90 -12.85
CA VAL A 69 15.17 -0.95 -13.56
C VAL A 69 15.99 -2.14 -13.04
N ASN A 70 16.88 -2.65 -13.88
CA ASN A 70 17.84 -3.62 -13.39
C ASN A 70 18.80 -2.92 -12.40
N ALA A 71 19.07 -3.53 -11.24
CA ALA A 71 19.97 -2.99 -10.24
C ALA A 71 21.36 -2.59 -10.83
N LYS A 72 21.82 -3.32 -11.85
CA LYS A 72 23.06 -2.99 -12.56
C LYS A 72 23.00 -1.65 -13.31
N GLU A 73 21.83 -1.18 -13.71
CA GLU A 73 21.67 0.13 -14.34
C GLU A 73 21.82 1.29 -13.36
N LEU A 74 21.63 1.03 -12.06
CA LEU A 74 21.81 2.02 -11.00
C LEU A 74 23.29 2.13 -10.53
N VAL A 75 24.21 1.42 -11.14
CA VAL A 75 25.63 1.45 -10.77
C VAL A 75 26.30 2.68 -11.37
N HIS A 76 26.35 2.73 -12.67
CA HIS A 76 26.93 3.85 -13.42
C HIS A 76 25.96 4.25 -14.51
N CYS A 77 25.48 5.47 -14.49
CA CYS A 77 24.60 5.96 -15.54
C CYS A 77 25.01 7.40 -15.94
N SER A 78 24.92 7.68 -17.27
CA SER A 78 25.09 9.04 -17.74
C SER A 78 24.08 10.00 -17.11
N PRO A 79 24.36 11.30 -17.01
CA PRO A 79 23.41 12.27 -16.46
C PRO A 79 22.03 12.20 -17.14
N GLN A 80 21.99 11.99 -18.46
CA GLN A 80 20.72 11.83 -19.20
C GLN A 80 19.97 10.57 -18.81
N ARG A 81 20.70 9.43 -18.65
CA ARG A 81 20.10 8.19 -18.20
C ARG A 81 19.63 8.29 -16.75
N ARG A 82 20.37 8.93 -15.88
CA ARG A 82 20.00 9.24 -14.50
C ARG A 82 18.65 9.99 -14.47
N MET A 83 18.49 11.07 -15.25
CA MET A 83 17.22 11.78 -15.33
C MET A 83 16.06 10.89 -15.77
N GLN A 84 16.28 10.01 -16.75
CA GLN A 84 15.24 9.05 -17.18
C GLN A 84 14.88 8.06 -16.07
N LEU A 85 15.88 7.53 -15.36
CA LEU A 85 15.67 6.59 -14.25
C LEU A 85 14.94 7.22 -13.07
N MET A 86 15.05 8.53 -12.88
CA MET A 86 14.31 9.28 -11.85
C MET A 86 12.82 9.44 -12.15
N GLU A 87 12.34 9.06 -13.34
CA GLU A 87 10.90 9.02 -13.60
C GLU A 87 10.20 8.01 -12.68
N LYS A 88 9.13 8.46 -12.01
CA LYS A 88 8.40 7.67 -10.99
C LYS A 88 8.02 6.25 -11.42
N LYS A 89 7.76 6.05 -12.72
CA LYS A 89 7.37 4.74 -13.27
C LYS A 89 8.42 3.64 -13.10
N TYR A 90 9.70 4.01 -12.94
CA TYR A 90 10.79 3.03 -12.83
C TYR A 90 11.11 2.61 -11.40
N HIS A 91 10.57 3.31 -10.40
CA HIS A 91 10.82 3.03 -8.99
C HIS A 91 12.31 2.91 -8.61
N SER A 92 13.17 3.69 -9.27
CA SER A 92 14.62 3.61 -9.08
C SER A 92 15.09 4.05 -7.70
N TYR A 93 14.42 5.05 -7.11
CA TYR A 93 14.69 5.42 -5.72
C TYR A 93 14.36 4.29 -4.75
N GLN A 94 13.16 3.72 -4.85
CA GLN A 94 12.77 2.58 -4.00
C GLN A 94 13.70 1.37 -4.20
N LEU A 95 14.21 1.18 -5.43
CA LEU A 95 15.20 0.12 -5.67
C LEU A 95 16.55 0.44 -5.04
N ALA A 96 17.00 1.70 -5.10
CA ALA A 96 18.21 2.16 -4.42
C ALA A 96 18.09 2.02 -2.89
N ASP A 97 16.94 2.41 -2.34
CA ASP A 97 16.61 2.20 -0.93
C ASP A 97 16.68 0.73 -0.53
N ALA A 98 16.06 -0.16 -1.32
CA ALA A 98 16.10 -1.60 -1.06
C ALA A 98 17.53 -2.16 -1.12
N MET A 99 18.38 -1.64 -2.00
CA MET A 99 19.79 -2.01 -2.04
C MET A 99 20.50 -1.58 -0.76
N VAL A 100 20.24 -0.36 -0.27
CA VAL A 100 20.80 0.10 1.02
C VAL A 100 20.23 -0.71 2.19
N ILE A 101 18.94 -0.99 2.25
CA ILE A 101 18.32 -1.87 3.26
C ILE A 101 19.05 -3.23 3.29
N CYS A 102 19.23 -3.87 2.14
CA CYS A 102 19.96 -5.13 2.05
C CYS A 102 21.41 -5.01 2.52
N LEU A 103 22.08 -3.90 2.19
CA LEU A 103 23.47 -3.66 2.55
C LEU A 103 23.63 -3.45 4.07
N VAL A 104 22.80 -2.60 4.67
CA VAL A 104 22.90 -2.27 6.11
C VAL A 104 22.49 -3.46 6.99
N GLN A 105 21.56 -4.31 6.56
CA GLN A 105 21.22 -5.54 7.26
C GLN A 105 22.39 -6.55 7.39
N LYS A 106 23.43 -6.40 6.57
CA LYS A 106 24.64 -7.21 6.62
C LYS A 106 25.71 -6.64 7.56
N GLN A 107 25.55 -5.40 7.98
CA GLN A 107 26.48 -4.76 8.90
C GLN A 107 26.21 -5.18 10.35
N ALA A 108 27.22 -5.08 11.20
CA ALA A 108 27.02 -5.26 12.62
C ALA A 108 26.11 -4.14 13.15
N LYS A 109 25.15 -4.50 14.01
CA LYS A 109 24.20 -3.56 14.55
C LYS A 109 24.87 -2.34 15.18
N GLY A 110 24.47 -1.16 14.77
CA GLY A 110 24.99 0.13 15.22
C GLY A 110 26.25 0.60 14.46
N THR A 111 26.67 -0.13 13.40
CA THR A 111 27.83 0.28 12.56
C THR A 111 27.40 0.65 11.13
N GLU A 112 26.11 0.61 10.83
CA GLU A 112 25.53 0.76 9.50
C GLU A 112 25.92 2.11 8.90
N LEU A 113 25.63 3.20 9.59
CA LEU A 113 25.96 4.56 9.15
C LEU A 113 27.47 4.77 9.04
N ALA A 114 28.24 4.23 9.98
CA ALA A 114 29.70 4.32 9.93
C ALA A 114 30.30 3.59 8.70
N ALA A 115 29.67 2.50 8.24
CA ALA A 115 30.08 1.82 7.02
C ALA A 115 29.79 2.66 5.77
N ILE A 116 28.63 3.31 5.72
CA ILE A 116 28.27 4.25 4.65
C ILE A 116 29.25 5.43 4.61
N VAL A 117 29.56 6.03 5.77
CA VAL A 117 30.53 7.14 5.87
C VAL A 117 31.91 6.69 5.36
N ARG A 118 32.40 5.50 5.77
CA ARG A 118 33.68 4.96 5.27
C ARG A 118 33.71 4.81 3.75
N TYR A 119 32.58 4.49 3.13
CA TYR A 119 32.53 4.40 1.67
C TYR A 119 32.86 5.74 1.01
N PHE A 120 32.21 6.84 1.44
CA PHE A 120 32.49 8.16 0.87
C PHE A 120 33.90 8.65 1.19
N GLN A 121 34.43 8.35 2.37
CA GLN A 121 35.82 8.63 2.69
C GLN A 121 36.81 7.85 1.80
N ALA A 122 36.56 6.56 1.58
CA ALA A 122 37.36 5.74 0.68
C ALA A 122 37.29 6.21 -0.78
N LEU A 123 36.14 6.77 -1.21
CA LEU A 123 35.96 7.32 -2.55
C LEU A 123 36.87 8.51 -2.81
N ALA A 124 37.21 9.33 -1.78
CA ALA A 124 38.15 10.43 -1.89
C ALA A 124 39.54 9.97 -2.36
N ASP A 125 39.97 8.79 -1.89
CA ASP A 125 41.29 8.24 -2.17
C ASP A 125 41.30 7.36 -3.43
N THR A 126 40.33 6.46 -3.57
CA THR A 126 40.28 5.47 -4.66
C THR A 126 39.80 6.06 -5.98
N ARG A 127 38.96 7.08 -5.95
CA ARG A 127 38.23 7.63 -7.13
C ARG A 127 37.49 6.57 -7.93
N SER A 128 37.13 5.47 -7.28
CA SER A 128 36.41 4.34 -7.85
C SER A 128 35.35 3.86 -6.86
N GLY A 129 34.08 3.98 -7.24
CA GLY A 129 32.95 3.53 -6.41
C GLY A 129 33.04 2.04 -6.06
N GLU A 130 33.53 1.20 -6.95
CA GLU A 130 33.68 -0.25 -6.70
C GLU A 130 34.81 -0.57 -5.74
N GLU A 131 35.94 0.15 -5.84
CA GLU A 131 37.07 -0.02 -4.89
C GLU A 131 36.72 0.52 -3.52
N ALA A 132 36.12 1.72 -3.45
CA ALA A 132 35.61 2.30 -2.21
C ALA A 132 34.61 1.38 -1.52
N PHE A 133 33.69 0.78 -2.32
CA PHE A 133 32.73 -0.18 -1.82
C PHE A 133 33.41 -1.40 -1.18
N SER A 134 34.42 -1.96 -1.86
CA SER A 134 35.13 -3.12 -1.35
C SER A 134 35.85 -2.82 -0.05
N GLN A 135 36.48 -1.63 0.07
CA GLN A 135 37.15 -1.19 1.27
C GLN A 135 36.17 -0.95 2.44
N ALA A 136 35.03 -0.35 2.18
CA ALA A 136 34.05 0.00 3.21
C ALA A 136 33.27 -1.20 3.76
N PHE A 137 32.90 -2.13 2.89
CA PHE A 137 31.96 -3.21 3.20
C PHE A 137 32.59 -4.61 3.23
N GLY A 138 33.89 -4.75 2.89
CA GLY A 138 34.59 -6.02 2.94
C GLY A 138 34.15 -7.07 1.90
N MET A 139 33.42 -6.66 0.89
CA MET A 139 32.99 -7.50 -0.23
C MET A 139 33.04 -6.70 -1.54
N THR A 140 33.22 -7.38 -2.67
CA THR A 140 33.16 -6.68 -3.97
C THR A 140 31.72 -6.25 -4.29
N HIS A 141 31.59 -5.16 -5.05
CA HIS A 141 30.27 -4.70 -5.50
C HIS A 141 29.55 -5.77 -6.34
N ALA A 142 30.28 -6.52 -7.17
CA ALA A 142 29.71 -7.62 -7.95
C ALA A 142 29.13 -8.75 -7.07
N GLN A 143 29.81 -9.10 -5.97
CA GLN A 143 29.27 -10.05 -4.96
C GLN A 143 28.00 -9.50 -4.32
N PHE A 144 28.01 -8.23 -3.92
CA PHE A 144 26.82 -7.60 -3.36
C PHE A 144 25.62 -7.64 -4.32
N LEU A 145 25.81 -7.28 -5.59
CA LEU A 145 24.72 -7.34 -6.58
C LEU A 145 24.13 -8.74 -6.74
N GLN A 146 24.95 -9.77 -6.69
CA GLN A 146 24.47 -11.15 -6.72
C GLN A 146 23.64 -11.50 -5.48
N GLU A 147 24.12 -11.13 -4.30
CA GLU A 147 23.41 -11.36 -3.05
C GLU A 147 22.13 -10.53 -2.95
N PHE A 148 22.17 -9.27 -3.39
CA PHE A 148 21.00 -8.41 -3.46
C PHE A 148 19.93 -9.02 -4.37
N GLN A 149 20.27 -9.53 -5.54
CA GLN A 149 19.31 -10.15 -6.45
C GLN A 149 18.58 -11.32 -5.77
N GLN A 150 19.29 -12.16 -5.02
CA GLN A 150 18.68 -13.27 -4.29
C GLN A 150 17.76 -12.77 -3.16
N TRP A 151 18.25 -11.82 -2.36
CA TRP A 151 17.48 -11.20 -1.28
C TRP A 151 16.22 -10.51 -1.82
N TYR A 152 16.34 -9.74 -2.91
CA TYR A 152 15.25 -8.99 -3.53
C TYR A 152 14.13 -9.91 -4.02
N VAL A 153 14.47 -11.03 -4.68
CA VAL A 153 13.49 -12.02 -5.12
C VAL A 153 12.76 -12.63 -3.90
N GLN A 154 13.49 -12.94 -2.84
CA GLN A 154 12.90 -13.48 -1.62
C GLN A 154 11.94 -12.47 -0.96
N GLU A 155 12.38 -11.22 -0.78
CA GLU A 155 11.57 -10.17 -0.16
C GLU A 155 10.31 -9.81 -0.95
N ARG A 156 10.38 -9.80 -2.28
CA ARG A 156 9.21 -9.57 -3.13
C ARG A 156 8.14 -10.65 -3.02
N HIS A 157 8.53 -11.87 -2.71
CA HIS A 157 7.64 -13.04 -2.64
C HIS A 157 7.43 -13.54 -1.21
N LEU A 158 7.82 -12.76 -0.20
CA LEU A 158 7.54 -13.13 1.18
C LEU A 158 6.06 -13.43 1.36
N PRO A 159 5.71 -14.54 2.02
CA PRO A 159 4.34 -14.80 2.40
C PRO A 159 3.76 -13.64 3.23
N PHE A 160 2.46 -13.43 3.08
CA PHE A 160 1.76 -12.44 3.91
C PHE A 160 1.98 -12.70 5.40
N ALA A 161 2.36 -11.66 6.11
CA ALA A 161 2.47 -11.65 7.56
C ALA A 161 1.87 -10.37 8.14
N ALA A 162 0.80 -10.51 8.92
CA ALA A 162 0.24 -9.41 9.69
C ALA A 162 0.97 -9.28 11.03
N HIS A 163 1.59 -8.13 11.26
CA HIS A 163 2.06 -7.70 12.57
C HIS A 163 0.97 -6.84 13.19
N VAL A 164 0.21 -7.41 14.13
CA VAL A 164 -0.90 -6.71 14.78
C VAL A 164 -0.38 -6.01 16.02
N ILE A 165 -0.49 -4.69 16.04
CA ILE A 165 -0.02 -3.79 17.09
C ILE A 165 -1.23 -3.32 17.88
N ALA A 166 -1.40 -3.85 19.10
CA ALA A 166 -2.41 -3.38 20.04
C ALA A 166 -1.89 -2.14 20.78
N ARG A 167 -2.56 -1.01 20.60
CA ARG A 167 -2.25 0.21 21.38
C ARG A 167 -2.80 0.09 22.81
N PRO A 168 -2.34 0.94 23.73
CA PRO A 168 -2.83 0.93 25.12
C PRO A 168 -4.37 0.96 25.17
N GLY A 169 -4.96 0.07 25.96
CA GLY A 169 -6.42 -0.09 26.06
C GLY A 169 -7.01 -1.18 25.14
N VAL A 170 -6.27 -1.66 24.15
CA VAL A 170 -6.68 -2.79 23.30
C VAL A 170 -6.22 -4.11 23.90
N SER A 171 -7.11 -5.11 24.00
CA SER A 171 -6.76 -6.40 24.57
C SER A 171 -5.84 -7.23 23.65
N ALA A 172 -4.89 -7.94 24.26
CA ALA A 172 -4.02 -8.87 23.54
C ALA A 172 -4.81 -10.01 22.86
N ALA A 173 -5.95 -10.41 23.44
CA ALA A 173 -6.82 -11.42 22.85
C ALA A 173 -7.44 -10.93 21.52
N LEU A 174 -7.86 -9.66 21.44
CA LEU A 174 -8.35 -9.07 20.19
C LEU A 174 -7.25 -9.04 19.13
N ALA A 175 -6.05 -8.61 19.50
CA ALA A 175 -4.92 -8.58 18.56
C ALA A 175 -4.56 -9.98 18.03
N ALA A 176 -4.55 -10.99 18.89
CA ALA A 176 -4.31 -12.38 18.50
C ALA A 176 -5.39 -12.92 17.57
N ASP A 177 -6.66 -12.58 17.81
CA ASP A 177 -7.77 -12.98 16.97
C ASP A 177 -7.71 -12.29 15.60
N VAL A 178 -7.47 -10.99 15.54
CA VAL A 178 -7.27 -10.24 14.28
C VAL A 178 -6.15 -10.86 13.44
N LYS A 179 -5.02 -11.20 14.07
CA LYS A 179 -3.90 -11.86 13.39
C LYS A 179 -4.30 -13.22 12.80
N THR A 180 -5.06 -14.01 13.57
CA THR A 180 -5.56 -15.30 13.13
C THR A 180 -6.53 -15.18 11.96
N GLN A 181 -7.47 -14.23 12.03
CA GLN A 181 -8.43 -13.97 10.96
C GLN A 181 -7.74 -13.46 9.69
N ALA A 182 -6.77 -12.54 9.82
CA ALA A 182 -6.01 -12.03 8.67
C ALA A 182 -5.25 -13.15 7.92
N ALA A 183 -4.73 -14.13 8.62
CA ALA A 183 -4.12 -15.31 8.01
C ALA A 183 -5.17 -16.24 7.36
N ALA A 184 -6.31 -16.44 8.02
CA ALA A 184 -7.34 -17.36 7.58
C ALA A 184 -8.03 -16.93 6.27
N VAL A 185 -8.15 -15.61 5.99
CA VAL A 185 -8.80 -15.11 4.77
C VAL A 185 -7.91 -15.17 3.53
N GLN A 186 -6.60 -15.40 3.65
CA GLN A 186 -5.66 -15.33 2.51
C GLN A 186 -5.98 -16.31 1.37
N PRO A 187 -6.32 -17.59 1.59
CA PRO A 187 -6.66 -18.51 0.49
C PRO A 187 -7.89 -18.06 -0.29
N MET A 188 -8.90 -17.54 0.39
CA MET A 188 -10.13 -17.03 -0.22
C MET A 188 -9.82 -15.81 -1.11
N LEU A 189 -9.08 -14.83 -0.58
CA LEU A 189 -8.66 -13.65 -1.33
C LEU A 189 -7.81 -14.03 -2.55
N ALA A 190 -6.89 -14.97 -2.40
CA ALA A 190 -6.10 -15.46 -3.53
C ALA A 190 -6.98 -16.08 -4.62
N GLY A 191 -8.05 -16.80 -4.24
CA GLY A 191 -9.05 -17.32 -5.17
C GLY A 191 -9.82 -16.21 -5.89
N MET A 192 -10.24 -15.17 -5.18
CA MET A 192 -10.97 -14.02 -5.74
C MET A 192 -10.11 -13.17 -6.67
N TYR A 193 -8.96 -12.75 -6.21
CA TYR A 193 -8.08 -11.78 -6.90
C TYR A 193 -7.06 -12.44 -7.85
N GLY A 194 -6.91 -13.76 -7.81
CA GLY A 194 -5.98 -14.51 -8.67
C GLY A 194 -4.52 -14.35 -8.29
N GLN A 195 -4.23 -13.65 -7.21
CA GLN A 195 -2.90 -13.51 -6.64
C GLN A 195 -2.95 -13.40 -5.12
N ARG A 196 -1.82 -13.65 -4.48
CA ARG A 196 -1.70 -13.61 -3.02
C ARG A 196 -1.23 -12.25 -2.55
N LEU A 197 -1.71 -11.83 -1.40
CA LEU A 197 -1.09 -10.75 -0.67
C LEU A 197 0.29 -11.22 -0.19
N CYS A 198 1.32 -10.43 -0.44
CA CYS A 198 2.71 -10.76 -0.14
C CYS A 198 3.34 -9.66 0.72
N GLY A 199 4.20 -10.06 1.66
CA GLY A 199 4.98 -9.14 2.49
C GLY A 199 4.47 -8.97 3.90
N ARG A 200 5.11 -8.03 4.62
CA ARG A 200 4.79 -7.69 6.01
C ARG A 200 3.89 -6.46 6.03
N TYR A 201 2.90 -6.48 6.91
CA TYR A 201 1.93 -5.40 7.07
C TYR A 201 1.67 -5.14 8.55
N ASP A 202 1.60 -3.88 8.93
CA ASP A 202 1.20 -3.47 10.27
C ASP A 202 -0.30 -3.22 10.31
N LEU A 203 -0.99 -3.90 11.23
CA LEU A 203 -2.38 -3.65 11.57
C LEU A 203 -2.42 -3.03 12.97
N ILE A 204 -2.57 -1.71 13.04
CA ILE A 204 -2.56 -0.95 14.29
C ILE A 204 -3.99 -0.83 14.80
N LEU A 205 -4.23 -1.37 15.99
CA LEU A 205 -5.53 -1.32 16.64
C LEU A 205 -5.52 -0.19 17.66
N ALA A 206 -6.26 0.88 17.38
CA ALA A 206 -6.46 2.02 18.27
C ALA A 206 -7.63 1.75 19.23
N ALA A 207 -7.49 2.16 20.49
CA ALA A 207 -8.48 1.86 21.53
C ALA A 207 -9.80 2.60 21.32
N ASP A 208 -9.72 3.88 20.94
CA ASP A 208 -10.85 4.78 20.72
C ASP A 208 -10.55 5.83 19.64
N ALA A 209 -11.47 6.75 19.41
CA ALA A 209 -11.33 7.80 18.41
C ALA A 209 -10.14 8.74 18.66
N ALA A 210 -9.82 9.07 19.91
CA ALA A 210 -8.70 9.94 20.25
C ALA A 210 -7.37 9.23 19.97
N ASP A 211 -7.26 7.96 20.37
CA ASP A 211 -6.10 7.11 20.09
C ASP A 211 -5.96 6.81 18.58
N PHE A 212 -7.08 6.70 17.84
CA PHE A 212 -7.07 6.55 16.40
C PHE A 212 -6.46 7.76 15.68
N ILE A 213 -6.86 8.98 16.07
CA ILE A 213 -6.27 10.23 15.56
C ILE A 213 -4.78 10.31 15.90
N GLN A 214 -4.39 9.94 17.12
CA GLN A 214 -3.01 9.90 17.55
C GLN A 214 -2.20 8.89 16.72
N ALA A 215 -2.74 7.70 16.51
CA ALA A 215 -2.10 6.65 15.70
C ALA A 215 -1.91 7.09 14.23
N ILE A 216 -2.89 7.80 13.65
CA ILE A 216 -2.76 8.39 12.31
C ILE A 216 -1.62 9.42 12.28
N ALA A 217 -1.60 10.35 13.24
CA ALA A 217 -0.57 11.39 13.29
C ALA A 217 0.85 10.79 13.35
N GLU A 218 1.04 9.78 14.19
CA GLU A 218 2.33 9.09 14.38
C GLU A 218 2.77 8.29 13.16
N ASN A 219 1.86 7.50 12.57
CA ASN A 219 2.23 6.54 11.54
C ASN A 219 2.17 7.11 10.11
N CYS A 220 1.30 8.10 9.86
CA CYS A 220 1.26 8.80 8.57
C CYS A 220 2.16 10.04 8.54
N ALA A 221 2.84 10.37 9.65
CA ALA A 221 3.71 11.54 9.80
C ALA A 221 3.00 12.87 9.42
N VAL A 222 1.75 13.02 9.83
CA VAL A 222 0.92 14.21 9.58
C VAL A 222 0.68 15.00 10.88
N THR A 223 0.26 16.25 10.75
CA THR A 223 -0.14 17.06 11.91
C THR A 223 -1.42 16.50 12.56
N GLN A 224 -1.64 16.81 13.83
CA GLN A 224 -2.86 16.40 14.54
C GLN A 224 -4.14 16.90 13.85
N ASP A 225 -4.12 18.09 13.26
CA ASP A 225 -5.27 18.64 12.54
C ASP A 225 -5.54 17.83 11.27
N LYS A 226 -4.49 17.48 10.52
CA LYS A 226 -4.62 16.62 9.35
C LYS A 226 -5.06 15.21 9.72
N ALA A 227 -4.59 14.66 10.84
CA ALA A 227 -5.03 13.37 11.36
C ALA A 227 -6.52 13.37 11.72
N ARG A 228 -7.05 14.46 12.35
CA ARG A 228 -8.48 14.62 12.61
C ARG A 228 -9.30 14.67 11.31
N GLU A 229 -8.82 15.43 10.31
CA GLU A 229 -9.46 15.47 9.00
C GLU A 229 -9.55 14.07 8.38
N LEU A 230 -8.44 13.33 8.35
CA LEU A 230 -8.39 11.96 7.82
C LEU A 230 -9.29 10.98 8.61
N ALA A 231 -9.38 11.14 9.92
CA ALA A 231 -10.20 10.29 10.80
C ALA A 231 -11.70 10.56 10.63
N THR A 232 -12.10 11.74 10.14
CA THR A 232 -13.51 12.11 10.01
C THR A 232 -14.21 11.24 8.98
N GLY A 233 -15.21 10.48 9.42
CA GLY A 233 -15.99 9.56 8.57
C GLY A 233 -15.23 8.30 8.13
N SER A 234 -14.03 8.06 8.68
CA SER A 234 -13.20 6.89 8.34
C SER A 234 -13.19 5.88 9.48
N LEU A 235 -13.48 4.62 9.17
CA LEU A 235 -13.38 3.51 10.12
C LEU A 235 -11.94 2.99 10.23
N TRP A 236 -11.15 3.21 9.21
CA TRP A 236 -9.75 2.81 9.09
C TRP A 236 -9.02 3.70 8.09
N ILE A 237 -7.70 3.81 8.26
CA ILE A 237 -6.80 4.53 7.35
C ILE A 237 -5.71 3.58 6.90
N GLN A 238 -5.37 3.62 5.62
CA GLN A 238 -4.21 2.93 5.07
C GLN A 238 -3.14 3.95 4.67
N ASP A 239 -1.91 3.72 5.12
CA ASP A 239 -0.72 4.42 4.66
C ASP A 239 0.36 3.39 4.31
N GLY A 240 0.65 3.22 3.03
CA GLY A 240 1.57 2.19 2.55
C GLY A 240 1.19 0.78 3.02
N SER A 241 2.12 0.15 3.73
CA SER A 241 1.98 -1.19 4.30
C SER A 241 1.25 -1.23 5.65
N THR A 242 0.76 -0.10 6.15
CA THR A 242 0.12 0.02 7.47
C THR A 242 -1.37 0.31 7.32
N ILE A 243 -2.18 -0.40 8.09
CA ILE A 243 -3.59 -0.07 8.33
C ILE A 243 -3.77 0.28 9.80
N ILE A 244 -4.46 1.37 10.06
CA ILE A 244 -4.86 1.82 11.39
C ILE A 244 -6.38 1.71 11.47
N VAL A 245 -6.90 1.08 12.51
CA VAL A 245 -8.34 0.85 12.70
C VAL A 245 -8.72 1.04 14.16
N GLN A 246 -9.91 1.59 14.43
CA GLN A 246 -10.44 1.60 15.79
C GLN A 246 -10.86 0.19 16.20
N ALA A 247 -10.42 -0.27 17.36
CA ALA A 247 -10.70 -1.62 17.85
C ALA A 247 -12.21 -1.87 18.03
N GLY A 248 -12.97 -0.85 18.40
CA GLY A 248 -14.43 -0.89 18.53
C GLY A 248 -15.14 -1.21 17.20
N GLU A 249 -14.60 -0.77 16.07
CA GLU A 249 -15.16 -1.00 14.73
C GLU A 249 -14.99 -2.45 14.24
N LEU A 250 -14.11 -3.21 14.88
CA LEU A 250 -13.98 -4.64 14.61
C LEU A 250 -15.11 -5.48 15.23
N GLY A 251 -15.84 -4.90 16.19
CA GLY A 251 -17.03 -5.49 16.78
C GLY A 251 -16.84 -6.88 17.40
N ASP A 252 -17.91 -7.66 17.40
CA ASP A 252 -17.90 -9.06 17.83
C ASP A 252 -17.23 -9.99 16.80
N GLY A 253 -17.20 -11.31 17.09
CA GLY A 253 -16.51 -12.30 16.25
C GLY A 253 -16.98 -12.28 14.79
N LYS A 254 -18.27 -12.10 14.52
CA LYS A 254 -18.83 -12.04 13.15
C LYS A 254 -18.40 -10.76 12.44
N GLN A 255 -18.61 -9.60 13.07
CA GLN A 255 -18.21 -8.31 12.53
C GLN A 255 -16.71 -8.26 12.28
N ARG A 256 -15.91 -8.84 13.17
CA ARG A 256 -14.45 -8.90 13.03
C ARG A 256 -14.00 -9.69 11.82
N ILE A 257 -14.59 -10.87 11.57
CA ILE A 257 -14.29 -11.67 10.38
C ILE A 257 -14.56 -10.86 9.11
N PHE A 258 -15.70 -10.17 9.07
CA PHE A 258 -16.06 -9.29 7.97
C PHE A 258 -15.04 -8.16 7.80
N SER A 259 -14.79 -7.40 8.86
CA SER A 259 -13.88 -6.24 8.82
C SER A 259 -12.45 -6.63 8.43
N VAL A 260 -11.90 -7.71 9.01
CA VAL A 260 -10.56 -8.20 8.66
C VAL A 260 -10.50 -8.69 7.21
N GLY A 261 -11.55 -9.36 6.73
CA GLY A 261 -11.66 -9.76 5.33
C GLY A 261 -11.64 -8.55 4.38
N ALA A 262 -12.39 -7.51 4.70
CA ALA A 262 -12.42 -6.25 3.95
C ALA A 262 -11.07 -5.53 3.96
N LEU A 263 -10.42 -5.40 5.13
CA LEU A 263 -9.11 -4.77 5.27
C LEU A 263 -8.02 -5.51 4.47
N CYS A 264 -8.00 -6.84 4.52
CA CYS A 264 -7.05 -7.63 3.73
C CYS A 264 -7.32 -7.54 2.23
N ALA A 265 -8.58 -7.44 1.81
CA ALA A 265 -8.94 -7.20 0.42
C ALA A 265 -8.43 -5.83 -0.06
N ARG A 266 -8.59 -4.77 0.73
CA ARG A 266 -8.06 -3.44 0.42
C ARG A 266 -6.55 -3.45 0.25
N LEU A 267 -5.81 -4.10 1.14
CA LEU A 267 -4.35 -4.26 1.00
C LEU A 267 -3.99 -4.94 -0.32
N LEU A 268 -4.73 -5.99 -0.68
CA LEU A 268 -4.48 -6.73 -1.91
C LEU A 268 -4.80 -5.90 -3.16
N GLU A 269 -5.91 -5.16 -3.17
CA GLU A 269 -6.25 -4.24 -4.27
C GLU A 269 -5.18 -3.16 -4.44
N THR A 270 -4.71 -2.57 -3.36
CA THR A 270 -3.64 -1.59 -3.39
C THR A 270 -2.33 -2.21 -3.91
N GLN A 271 -2.01 -3.43 -3.48
CA GLN A 271 -0.84 -4.17 -4.00
C GLN A 271 -0.95 -4.46 -5.50
N VAL A 272 -2.16 -4.76 -5.99
CA VAL A 272 -2.39 -5.13 -7.41
C VAL A 272 -2.48 -3.90 -8.31
N ALA A 273 -3.27 -2.92 -7.94
CA ALA A 273 -3.71 -1.86 -8.84
C ALA A 273 -2.88 -0.57 -8.78
N ASP A 274 -2.05 -0.39 -7.73
CA ASP A 274 -1.33 0.89 -7.49
C ASP A 274 -2.27 2.10 -7.55
N LYS A 275 -3.45 1.97 -6.94
CA LYS A 275 -4.48 3.01 -6.96
C LYS A 275 -3.99 4.24 -6.21
N ARG A 276 -4.06 5.40 -6.86
CA ARG A 276 -3.66 6.70 -6.30
C ARG A 276 -4.87 7.58 -5.97
N GLU A 277 -5.94 7.45 -6.75
CA GLU A 277 -7.18 8.22 -6.58
C GLU A 277 -8.37 7.30 -6.83
N GLU A 278 -9.38 7.40 -5.98
CA GLU A 278 -10.63 6.67 -6.16
C GLU A 278 -11.51 7.45 -7.15
N SER A 279 -11.67 6.92 -8.34
CA SER A 279 -12.54 7.49 -9.36
C SER A 279 -13.73 6.59 -9.73
N VAL A 280 -13.83 5.42 -9.08
CA VAL A 280 -14.98 4.51 -9.12
C VAL A 280 -15.24 3.97 -7.71
N ALA A 281 -15.44 4.90 -6.75
CA ALA A 281 -15.48 4.62 -5.31
C ALA A 281 -16.55 3.58 -4.91
N TRP A 282 -17.71 3.53 -5.60
CA TRP A 282 -18.72 2.49 -5.36
C TRP A 282 -18.19 1.08 -5.64
N LEU A 283 -17.35 0.93 -6.67
CA LEU A 283 -16.78 -0.39 -7.00
C LEU A 283 -15.76 -0.82 -5.95
N ASP A 284 -14.88 0.10 -5.55
CA ASP A 284 -13.91 -0.17 -4.51
C ASP A 284 -14.57 -0.54 -3.19
N ARG A 285 -15.55 0.25 -2.75
CA ARG A 285 -16.34 -0.02 -1.55
C ARG A 285 -17.07 -1.36 -1.65
N GLY A 286 -17.78 -1.59 -2.75
CA GLY A 286 -18.54 -2.81 -2.97
C GLY A 286 -17.64 -4.05 -2.97
N MET A 287 -16.49 -4.01 -3.64
CA MET A 287 -15.60 -5.18 -3.76
C MET A 287 -14.95 -5.57 -2.44
N ILE A 288 -14.48 -4.62 -1.63
CA ILE A 288 -13.93 -4.93 -0.31
C ILE A 288 -15.00 -5.49 0.64
N TYR A 289 -16.25 -5.02 0.53
CA TYR A 289 -17.36 -5.55 1.33
C TYR A 289 -17.77 -6.96 0.87
N LEU A 290 -17.82 -7.22 -0.45
CA LEU A 290 -18.00 -8.57 -0.97
C LEU A 290 -16.94 -9.53 -0.43
N ALA A 291 -15.69 -9.08 -0.32
CA ALA A 291 -14.61 -9.89 0.27
C ALA A 291 -14.86 -10.16 1.77
N GLY A 292 -15.32 -9.17 2.54
CA GLY A 292 -15.73 -9.35 3.93
C GLY A 292 -16.84 -10.38 4.09
N ILE A 293 -17.86 -10.35 3.23
CA ILE A 293 -18.96 -11.32 3.25
C ILE A 293 -18.50 -12.73 2.84
N ARG A 294 -17.60 -12.83 1.87
CA ARG A 294 -16.98 -14.12 1.52
C ARG A 294 -16.15 -14.69 2.67
N ALA A 295 -15.49 -13.83 3.46
CA ALA A 295 -14.81 -14.26 4.68
C ALA A 295 -15.79 -14.84 5.72
N LEU A 296 -16.97 -14.22 5.89
CA LEU A 296 -18.05 -14.76 6.73
C LEU A 296 -18.55 -16.12 6.23
N GLU A 297 -18.76 -16.26 4.92
CA GLU A 297 -19.19 -17.53 4.32
C GLU A 297 -18.16 -18.64 4.53
N GLN A 298 -16.87 -18.36 4.31
CA GLN A 298 -15.77 -19.27 4.55
C GLN A 298 -15.70 -19.70 6.02
N ALA A 299 -15.97 -18.78 6.96
CA ALA A 299 -15.99 -19.06 8.39
C ALA A 299 -17.29 -19.75 8.88
N GLY A 300 -18.24 -20.03 7.99
CA GLY A 300 -19.54 -20.60 8.34
C GLY A 300 -20.45 -19.66 9.13
N GLN A 301 -20.18 -18.34 9.12
CA GLN A 301 -20.92 -17.33 9.89
C GLN A 301 -21.99 -16.60 9.07
N GLY A 302 -22.20 -17.02 7.83
CA GLY A 302 -23.21 -16.46 6.94
C GLY A 302 -23.22 -17.17 5.59
N ARG A 303 -24.23 -16.92 4.77
CA ARG A 303 -24.30 -17.40 3.38
C ARG A 303 -24.33 -16.20 2.45
N TYR A 304 -23.46 -16.16 1.49
CA TYR A 304 -23.42 -15.06 0.49
C TYR A 304 -24.78 -14.79 -0.16
N ALA A 305 -25.51 -15.87 -0.49
CA ALA A 305 -26.85 -15.75 -1.09
C ALA A 305 -27.88 -15.00 -0.22
N ASP A 306 -27.72 -15.01 1.11
CA ASP A 306 -28.62 -14.29 2.01
C ASP A 306 -28.35 -12.79 1.96
N TYR A 307 -27.06 -12.40 1.97
CA TYR A 307 -26.64 -11.01 1.81
C TYR A 307 -27.08 -10.45 0.46
N ARG A 308 -26.85 -11.20 -0.62
CA ARG A 308 -27.29 -10.83 -1.97
C ARG A 308 -28.79 -10.53 -2.03
N ARG A 309 -29.63 -11.37 -1.41
CA ARG A 309 -31.07 -11.11 -1.32
C ARG A 309 -31.38 -9.87 -0.49
N GLY A 310 -30.63 -9.65 0.58
CA GLY A 310 -30.72 -8.45 1.43
C GLY A 310 -30.56 -7.18 0.62
N TRP A 311 -29.42 -7.04 -0.08
CA TRP A 311 -29.13 -5.86 -0.92
C TRP A 311 -30.20 -5.62 -1.98
N GLN A 312 -30.61 -6.67 -2.69
CA GLN A 312 -31.67 -6.56 -3.71
C GLN A 312 -33.00 -6.04 -3.12
N GLN A 313 -33.33 -6.46 -1.90
CA GLN A 313 -34.53 -6.00 -1.22
C GLN A 313 -34.40 -4.58 -0.69
N ALA A 314 -33.27 -4.23 -0.11
CA ALA A 314 -33.02 -2.91 0.46
C ALA A 314 -33.03 -1.84 -0.63
N VAL A 315 -32.27 -2.02 -1.70
CA VAL A 315 -32.23 -1.08 -2.84
C VAL A 315 -33.61 -0.93 -3.52
N ARG A 316 -34.44 -1.98 -3.53
CA ARG A 316 -35.82 -1.90 -4.07
C ARG A 316 -36.78 -1.19 -3.16
N ARG A 317 -36.63 -1.31 -1.84
CA ARG A 317 -37.57 -0.77 -0.85
C ARG A 317 -37.22 0.66 -0.44
N ALA A 318 -36.01 1.09 -0.67
CA ALA A 318 -35.59 2.44 -0.30
C ALA A 318 -36.43 3.49 -1.04
N GLY A 319 -36.88 4.48 -0.29
CA GLY A 319 -37.66 5.61 -0.81
C GLY A 319 -36.83 6.56 -1.65
N ALA A 320 -35.59 6.77 -1.24
CA ALA A 320 -34.56 7.52 -1.96
C ALA A 320 -33.30 6.66 -2.10
N VAL A 321 -32.80 6.55 -3.32
CA VAL A 321 -31.56 5.82 -3.63
C VAL A 321 -30.70 6.75 -4.48
N PRO A 322 -29.45 7.00 -4.10
CA PRO A 322 -28.56 7.82 -4.92
C PRO A 322 -28.31 7.15 -6.28
N SER A 323 -27.94 7.92 -7.28
CA SER A 323 -27.45 7.33 -8.53
C SER A 323 -26.05 6.77 -8.35
N LEU A 324 -25.71 5.73 -9.10
CA LEU A 324 -24.36 5.18 -9.06
C LEU A 324 -23.30 6.20 -9.55
N GLU A 325 -23.72 7.16 -10.39
CA GLU A 325 -22.85 8.27 -10.83
C GLU A 325 -22.49 9.22 -9.69
N GLN A 326 -23.37 9.43 -8.72
CA GLN A 326 -23.05 10.19 -7.51
C GLN A 326 -22.01 9.48 -6.63
N LEU A 327 -21.93 8.16 -6.71
CA LEU A 327 -21.02 7.33 -5.92
C LEU A 327 -19.65 7.08 -6.60
N LEU A 328 -19.28 7.86 -7.62
CA LEU A 328 -18.00 7.69 -8.32
C LEU A 328 -16.79 8.16 -7.51
N THR A 329 -16.98 9.11 -6.61
CA THR A 329 -15.91 9.67 -5.78
C THR A 329 -16.18 9.48 -4.30
N ALA A 330 -15.15 9.54 -3.47
CA ALA A 330 -15.30 9.48 -2.02
C ALA A 330 -16.20 10.61 -1.49
N ASP A 331 -16.05 11.85 -2.03
CA ASP A 331 -16.91 12.98 -1.67
C ASP A 331 -18.37 12.73 -2.06
N GLY A 332 -18.61 12.24 -3.27
CA GLY A 332 -19.96 11.93 -3.72
C GLY A 332 -20.63 10.82 -2.89
N MET A 333 -19.85 9.81 -2.45
CA MET A 333 -20.35 8.80 -1.50
C MET A 333 -20.73 9.41 -0.15
N ARG A 334 -19.89 10.33 0.38
CA ARG A 334 -20.16 11.02 1.64
C ARG A 334 -21.43 11.88 1.55
N GLU A 335 -21.58 12.70 0.50
CA GLU A 335 -22.78 13.51 0.26
C GLU A 335 -24.04 12.65 0.10
N ALA A 336 -23.93 11.52 -0.58
CA ALA A 336 -25.01 10.56 -0.71
C ALA A 336 -25.39 9.93 0.65
N SER A 337 -24.39 9.61 1.50
CA SER A 337 -24.60 9.10 2.84
C SER A 337 -25.33 10.11 3.75
N GLU A 338 -24.97 11.37 3.66
CA GLU A 338 -25.65 12.46 4.41
C GLU A 338 -27.12 12.61 4.00
N SER A 339 -27.44 12.36 2.73
CA SER A 339 -28.80 12.55 2.19
C SER A 339 -29.68 11.31 2.24
N CYS A 340 -29.12 10.11 2.07
CA CYS A 340 -29.85 8.84 1.94
C CYS A 340 -29.58 7.86 3.09
N GLY A 341 -28.53 8.11 3.91
CA GLY A 341 -28.04 7.21 4.95
C GLY A 341 -26.95 6.25 4.46
N ASP A 342 -26.01 5.96 5.35
CA ASP A 342 -24.85 5.10 5.07
C ASP A 342 -25.25 3.70 4.59
N ASP A 343 -26.24 3.11 5.24
CA ASP A 343 -26.68 1.76 4.94
C ASP A 343 -27.10 1.62 3.47
N ILE A 344 -27.92 2.55 2.95
CA ILE A 344 -28.41 2.46 1.57
C ILE A 344 -27.31 2.72 0.53
N VAL A 345 -26.35 3.59 0.86
CA VAL A 345 -25.19 3.86 -0.01
C VAL A 345 -24.30 2.62 -0.10
N ASN A 346 -24.03 1.98 1.04
CA ASN A 346 -23.23 0.75 1.10
C ASN A 346 -23.93 -0.40 0.38
N GLU A 347 -25.23 -0.63 0.65
CA GLU A 347 -26.02 -1.68 0.01
C GLU A 347 -26.15 -1.48 -1.51
N LEU A 348 -26.21 -0.24 -1.99
CA LEU A 348 -26.16 0.04 -3.43
C LEU A 348 -24.79 -0.28 -4.04
N ALA A 349 -23.70 0.08 -3.37
CA ALA A 349 -22.34 -0.24 -3.82
C ALA A 349 -22.11 -1.76 -3.88
N GLU A 350 -22.55 -2.48 -2.85
CA GLU A 350 -22.48 -3.94 -2.75
C GLU A 350 -23.33 -4.61 -3.84
N PHE A 351 -24.56 -4.14 -4.02
CA PHE A 351 -25.44 -4.62 -5.07
C PHE A 351 -24.86 -4.40 -6.47
N ALA A 352 -24.34 -3.21 -6.74
CA ALA A 352 -23.72 -2.87 -8.03
C ALA A 352 -22.48 -3.73 -8.32
N ALA A 353 -21.63 -3.93 -7.31
CA ALA A 353 -20.45 -4.79 -7.42
C ALA A 353 -20.83 -6.27 -7.61
N ASP A 354 -21.85 -6.79 -6.88
CA ASP A 354 -22.34 -8.15 -7.05
C ASP A 354 -22.93 -8.39 -8.45
N GLU A 355 -23.75 -7.46 -8.96
CA GLU A 355 -24.28 -7.55 -10.33
C GLU A 355 -23.16 -7.50 -11.38
N LEU A 356 -22.12 -6.67 -11.18
CA LEU A 356 -20.95 -6.63 -12.05
C LEU A 356 -20.22 -7.98 -12.05
N MET A 357 -19.97 -8.54 -10.86
CA MET A 357 -19.32 -9.85 -10.71
C MET A 357 -20.17 -11.01 -11.23
N THR A 358 -21.48 -10.94 -11.08
CA THR A 358 -22.42 -11.94 -11.63
C THR A 358 -22.40 -11.94 -13.15
N ARG A 359 -22.30 -10.75 -13.77
CA ARG A 359 -22.32 -10.58 -15.22
C ARG A 359 -20.99 -10.88 -15.89
N PHE A 360 -19.88 -10.43 -15.31
CA PHE A 360 -18.56 -10.45 -15.95
C PHE A 360 -17.55 -11.40 -15.26
N GLY A 361 -17.82 -11.82 -14.03
CA GLY A 361 -16.98 -12.72 -13.25
C GLY A 361 -15.75 -12.07 -12.64
N TRP A 362 -15.12 -12.78 -11.71
CA TRP A 362 -13.91 -12.34 -11.01
C TRP A 362 -12.70 -12.16 -11.92
N SER A 363 -12.63 -12.90 -13.03
CA SER A 363 -11.56 -12.73 -14.03
C SER A 363 -11.55 -11.34 -14.65
N SER A 364 -12.72 -10.76 -14.89
CA SER A 364 -12.84 -9.38 -15.40
C SER A 364 -12.44 -8.34 -14.35
N TYR A 365 -12.75 -8.57 -13.07
CA TYR A 365 -12.27 -7.68 -12.03
C TYR A 365 -10.74 -7.71 -11.87
N ARG A 366 -10.14 -8.89 -11.97
CA ARG A 366 -8.66 -9.02 -12.02
C ARG A 366 -8.07 -8.25 -13.19
N ALA A 367 -8.66 -8.41 -14.38
CA ALA A 367 -8.24 -7.65 -15.57
C ALA A 367 -8.41 -6.13 -15.36
N TYR A 368 -9.50 -5.69 -14.71
CA TYR A 368 -9.72 -4.30 -14.35
C TYR A 368 -8.59 -3.76 -13.45
N LEU A 369 -8.25 -4.45 -12.36
CA LEU A 369 -7.17 -4.03 -11.48
C LEU A 369 -5.82 -3.94 -12.21
N GLN A 370 -5.52 -4.89 -13.11
CA GLN A 370 -4.33 -4.85 -13.95
C GLN A 370 -4.32 -3.66 -14.91
N GLN A 371 -5.49 -3.34 -15.50
CA GLN A 371 -5.62 -2.18 -16.37
C GLN A 371 -5.56 -0.84 -15.61
N VAL A 372 -6.13 -0.77 -14.40
CA VAL A 372 -5.95 0.41 -13.52
C VAL A 372 -4.48 0.69 -13.32
N ARG A 373 -3.72 -0.34 -13.01
CA ARG A 373 -2.27 -0.25 -12.85
C ARG A 373 -1.56 0.24 -14.12
N ARG A 374 -1.94 -0.31 -15.29
CA ARG A 374 -1.33 0.04 -16.58
C ARG A 374 -1.66 1.45 -17.04
N LEU A 375 -2.92 1.86 -16.86
CA LEU A 375 -3.44 3.13 -17.37
C LEU A 375 -3.32 4.29 -16.37
N GLY A 376 -3.20 3.99 -15.07
CA GLY A 376 -3.28 4.99 -14.01
C GLY A 376 -4.67 5.64 -13.86
N SER A 377 -5.70 5.07 -14.51
CA SER A 377 -7.05 5.60 -14.55
C SER A 377 -8.08 4.48 -14.38
N GLU A 378 -8.84 4.52 -13.31
CA GLU A 378 -9.91 3.56 -13.03
C GLU A 378 -11.05 3.63 -14.05
N ARG A 379 -11.44 4.83 -14.50
CA ARG A 379 -12.51 5.01 -15.47
C ARG A 379 -12.15 4.45 -16.85
N GLU A 380 -10.91 4.68 -17.29
CA GLU A 380 -10.43 4.11 -18.55
C GLU A 380 -10.31 2.60 -18.48
N ALA A 381 -9.78 2.07 -17.36
CA ALA A 381 -9.70 0.63 -17.10
C ALA A 381 -11.10 -0.01 -17.10
N PHE A 382 -12.07 0.63 -16.47
CA PHE A 382 -13.46 0.17 -16.45
C PHE A 382 -14.03 0.05 -17.87
N ARG A 383 -13.86 1.11 -18.68
CA ARG A 383 -14.31 1.13 -20.06
C ARG A 383 -13.63 0.05 -20.91
N GLU A 384 -12.30 -0.12 -20.74
CA GLU A 384 -11.54 -1.08 -21.53
C GLU A 384 -11.95 -2.54 -21.22
N VAL A 385 -12.14 -2.86 -19.94
CA VAL A 385 -12.43 -4.23 -19.51
C VAL A 385 -13.91 -4.59 -19.66
N TYR A 386 -14.83 -3.68 -19.31
CA TYR A 386 -16.26 -3.98 -19.34
C TYR A 386 -16.96 -3.54 -20.62
N GLY A 387 -16.24 -2.90 -21.55
CA GLY A 387 -16.77 -2.46 -22.86
C GLY A 387 -17.79 -1.32 -22.77
N ARG A 388 -17.82 -0.59 -21.65
CA ARG A 388 -18.74 0.52 -21.38
C ARG A 388 -18.13 1.46 -20.34
N ASP A 389 -18.56 2.71 -20.34
CA ASP A 389 -18.20 3.64 -19.27
C ASP A 389 -19.05 3.41 -18.01
N THR A 390 -18.62 4.00 -16.91
CA THR A 390 -19.31 3.88 -15.61
C THR A 390 -20.72 4.45 -15.63
N ALA A 391 -20.97 5.51 -16.40
CA ALA A 391 -22.31 6.12 -16.54
C ALA A 391 -23.25 5.21 -17.33
N ALA A 392 -22.78 4.56 -18.40
CA ALA A 392 -23.58 3.56 -19.13
C ALA A 392 -23.96 2.38 -18.25
N TYR A 393 -22.99 1.89 -17.43
CA TYR A 393 -23.27 0.81 -16.47
C TYR A 393 -24.29 1.24 -15.41
N ALA A 394 -24.16 2.46 -14.87
CA ALA A 394 -25.10 3.01 -13.90
C ALA A 394 -26.54 3.03 -14.45
N ARG A 395 -26.73 3.51 -15.69
CA ARG A 395 -28.04 3.52 -16.35
C ARG A 395 -28.61 2.11 -16.56
N GLU A 396 -27.78 1.16 -16.98
CA GLU A 396 -28.21 -0.24 -17.13
C GLU A 396 -28.65 -0.86 -15.79
N LEU A 397 -27.92 -0.60 -14.73
CA LEU A 397 -28.25 -1.08 -13.39
C LEU A 397 -29.56 -0.49 -12.90
N GLU A 398 -29.79 0.81 -13.12
CA GLU A 398 -31.04 1.49 -12.77
C GLU A 398 -32.24 0.93 -13.53
N LEU A 399 -32.10 0.67 -14.83
CA LEU A 399 -33.11 0.00 -15.63
C LEU A 399 -33.43 -1.41 -15.12
N ALA A 400 -32.37 -2.17 -14.75
CA ALA A 400 -32.54 -3.51 -14.19
C ALA A 400 -33.24 -3.48 -12.81
N ARG A 401 -32.98 -2.47 -12.00
CA ARG A 401 -33.61 -2.24 -10.69
C ARG A 401 -35.10 -1.93 -10.83
N THR A 402 -35.46 -1.07 -11.78
CA THR A 402 -36.84 -0.59 -11.99
C THR A 402 -37.70 -1.57 -12.79
N SER A 403 -37.11 -2.30 -13.75
CA SER A 403 -37.85 -3.26 -14.61
C SER A 403 -38.27 -4.55 -13.90
N ARG A 404 -37.69 -4.85 -12.74
CA ARG A 404 -38.02 -6.04 -11.93
C ARG A 404 -39.02 -5.72 -10.81
N ARG A 405 -39.68 -4.55 -10.88
CA ARG A 405 -40.84 -4.20 -10.09
C ARG A 405 -42.10 -4.75 -10.78
#